data_2480c581b32b45741bf6210017e429a2
#
_entry.id   2480c581b32b45741bf6210017e429a2
#
_cell.length_a   1.000
_cell.length_b   1.000
_cell.length_c   1.000
_cell.angle_alpha   90.00
_cell.angle_beta   90.00
_cell.angle_gamma   90.00
#
_symmetry.space_group_name_H-M   'P 1'
#
loop_
_entity.id
_entity.type
_entity.pdbx_description
1 polymer ?
#
loop_
_entity_poly.entity_id
_entity_poly.type
_entity_poly.pdbx_seq_one_letter_code
_entity_poly.pdbx_strand_id
1 'polypeptide(L)'
;MIHITNIKWEDDPFIEDEDLRKKLFPLDIDIHNDITVIVGPNGSGKSRLLTSIEKVAEYERIQALKEYEKKPYLYNEKPKGKVIITKNPKDPLWRILKYDVSDVLGDRELSGDPLQLLKHFKSNGETRDILVDRILSSTEGLSKNNIKGVMLIDELDSGLDYKNQKKFAKVLEECTGTYQFLVVSHNIPFIAQFEEVFDMETLRYVNTEDYLNRILN
;
A
#
# COMPACT_ATOMS: atom_id res chain seq x y z
N MET A 1 -0.32 -15.64 2.99
CA MET A 1 -0.63 -15.61 4.47
C MET A 1 -1.07 -14.20 4.80
N ILE A 2 -2.31 -14.02 5.20
CA ILE A 2 -2.91 -12.72 5.49
C ILE A 2 -2.42 -12.22 6.85
N HIS A 3 -1.82 -11.03 6.91
CA HIS A 3 -1.33 -10.39 8.14
C HIS A 3 -2.34 -9.40 8.69
N ILE A 4 -2.90 -8.54 7.83
CA ILE A 4 -4.03 -7.67 8.15
C ILE A 4 -5.30 -8.39 7.70
N THR A 5 -6.21 -8.65 8.62
CA THR A 5 -7.48 -9.33 8.35
C THR A 5 -8.66 -8.38 8.26
N ASN A 6 -8.55 -7.20 8.86
CA ASN A 6 -9.59 -6.18 8.80
C ASN A 6 -9.01 -4.79 9.04
N ILE A 7 -9.57 -3.80 8.39
CA ILE A 7 -9.24 -2.37 8.53
C ILE A 7 -10.53 -1.61 8.81
N LYS A 8 -10.62 -0.99 9.99
CA LYS A 8 -11.68 -0.03 10.32
C LYS A 8 -11.13 1.38 10.27
N TRP A 9 -11.66 2.19 9.37
CA TRP A 9 -11.30 3.58 9.24
C TRP A 9 -12.47 4.45 9.68
N GLU A 10 -12.36 4.95 10.91
CA GLU A 10 -13.47 5.64 11.57
C GLU A 10 -13.43 7.14 11.41
N ASP A 11 -12.24 7.72 11.25
CA ASP A 11 -12.04 9.15 11.04
C ASP A 11 -10.67 9.49 10.48
N ASP A 12 -10.59 10.55 9.67
CA ASP A 12 -9.34 11.17 9.24
C ASP A 12 -9.51 12.69 9.16
N PRO A 13 -8.88 13.47 10.07
CA PRO A 13 -9.02 14.93 10.15
C PRO A 13 -8.42 15.67 8.96
N PHE A 14 -7.66 14.99 8.11
CA PHE A 14 -7.08 15.58 6.90
C PHE A 14 -7.97 15.45 5.65
N ILE A 15 -9.12 14.79 5.77
CA ILE A 15 -10.16 14.84 4.75
C ILE A 15 -11.05 16.03 5.09
N GLU A 16 -10.85 17.16 4.39
CA GLU A 16 -11.57 18.41 4.62
C GLU A 16 -12.98 18.40 4.00
N ASP A 17 -13.18 17.63 2.93
CA ASP A 17 -14.47 17.47 2.26
C ASP A 17 -15.46 16.71 3.15
N GLU A 18 -16.47 17.42 3.64
CA GLU A 18 -17.50 16.85 4.54
C GLU A 18 -18.35 15.76 3.86
N ASP A 19 -18.63 15.87 2.57
CA ASP A 19 -19.44 14.90 1.86
C ASP A 19 -18.64 13.61 1.63
N LEU A 20 -17.37 13.74 1.33
CA LEU A 20 -16.45 12.60 1.28
C LEU A 20 -16.31 11.94 2.66
N ARG A 21 -16.20 12.71 3.74
CA ARG A 21 -16.16 12.17 5.11
C ARG A 21 -17.41 11.38 5.44
N LYS A 22 -18.59 11.93 5.18
CA LYS A 22 -19.88 11.25 5.41
C LYS A 22 -20.02 9.97 4.59
N LYS A 23 -19.45 9.95 3.39
CA LYS A 23 -19.45 8.78 2.51
C LYS A 23 -18.49 7.71 2.99
N LEU A 24 -17.29 8.08 3.42
CA LEU A 24 -16.22 7.14 3.78
C LEU A 24 -16.36 6.59 5.20
N PHE A 25 -16.84 7.36 6.15
CA PHE A 25 -16.77 6.96 7.55
C PHE A 25 -18.12 6.56 8.14
N PRO A 26 -18.16 5.47 8.91
CA PRO A 26 -17.07 4.50 9.11
C PRO A 26 -16.90 3.57 7.91
N LEU A 27 -15.66 3.31 7.50
CA LEU A 27 -15.30 2.28 6.52
C LEU A 27 -14.80 1.04 7.24
N ASP A 28 -15.32 -0.12 6.88
CA ASP A 28 -14.93 -1.43 7.42
C ASP A 28 -14.59 -2.37 6.26
N ILE A 29 -13.31 -2.78 6.17
CA ILE A 29 -12.81 -3.60 5.08
C ILE A 29 -12.29 -4.92 5.63
N ASP A 30 -12.97 -6.01 5.33
CA ASP A 30 -12.44 -7.35 5.57
C ASP A 30 -11.42 -7.72 4.49
N ILE A 31 -10.18 -7.95 4.90
CA ILE A 31 -9.10 -8.32 4.00
C ILE A 31 -8.98 -9.83 3.97
N HIS A 32 -9.37 -10.43 2.87
CA HIS A 32 -9.40 -11.89 2.69
C HIS A 32 -8.41 -12.41 1.64
N ASN A 33 -7.76 -11.51 0.88
CA ASN A 33 -6.78 -11.85 -0.14
C ASN A 33 -5.36 -11.45 0.26
N ASP A 34 -4.38 -12.19 -0.23
CA ASP A 34 -2.97 -11.84 -0.10
C ASP A 34 -2.61 -10.59 -0.92
N ILE A 35 -3.35 -10.31 -2.00
CA ILE A 35 -3.28 -9.07 -2.78
C ILE A 35 -4.68 -8.43 -2.80
N THR A 36 -4.81 -7.24 -2.23
CA THR A 36 -6.03 -6.43 -2.31
C THR A 36 -5.75 -5.22 -3.20
N VAL A 37 -6.39 -5.18 -4.36
CA VAL A 37 -6.33 -4.03 -5.26
C VAL A 37 -7.44 -3.06 -4.92
N ILE A 38 -7.08 -1.82 -4.59
CA ILE A 38 -8.00 -0.75 -4.20
C ILE A 38 -8.16 0.18 -5.39
N VAL A 39 -9.38 0.32 -5.87
CA VAL A 39 -9.74 1.11 -7.05
C VAL A 39 -10.76 2.20 -6.70
N GLY A 40 -11.07 3.06 -7.66
CA GLY A 40 -12.07 4.12 -7.51
C GLY A 40 -11.61 5.45 -8.11
N PRO A 41 -12.48 6.48 -8.19
CA PRO A 41 -12.18 7.75 -8.81
C PRO A 41 -11.08 8.52 -8.06
N ASN A 42 -10.49 9.52 -8.74
CA ASN A 42 -9.56 10.44 -8.09
C ASN A 42 -10.28 11.17 -6.94
N GLY A 43 -9.56 11.38 -5.84
CA GLY A 43 -10.13 12.02 -4.66
C GLY A 43 -10.99 11.10 -3.77
N SER A 44 -11.17 9.81 -4.10
CA SER A 44 -11.97 8.88 -3.27
C SER A 44 -11.30 8.42 -1.97
N GLY A 45 -10.10 8.91 -1.65
CA GLY A 45 -9.42 8.62 -0.40
C GLY A 45 -8.46 7.41 -0.41
N LYS A 46 -8.19 6.77 -1.55
CA LYS A 46 -7.33 5.58 -1.67
C LYS A 46 -5.94 5.76 -1.06
N SER A 47 -5.17 6.70 -1.57
CA SER A 47 -3.81 7.01 -1.08
C SER A 47 -3.83 7.46 0.38
N ARG A 48 -4.90 8.14 0.79
CA ARG A 48 -5.11 8.55 2.17
C ARG A 48 -5.32 7.37 3.09
N LEU A 49 -6.10 6.37 2.67
CA LEU A 49 -6.27 5.11 3.40
C LEU A 49 -4.93 4.41 3.62
N LEU A 50 -4.11 4.24 2.56
CA LEU A 50 -2.78 3.62 2.70
C LEU A 50 -1.87 4.40 3.66
N THR A 51 -1.86 5.73 3.56
CA THR A 51 -1.08 6.59 4.47
C THR A 51 -1.55 6.47 5.92
N SER A 52 -2.85 6.35 6.16
CA SER A 52 -3.40 6.21 7.50
C SER A 52 -3.06 4.84 8.10
N ILE A 53 -3.10 3.76 7.30
CA ILE A 53 -2.65 2.42 7.70
C ILE A 53 -1.16 2.44 8.06
N GLU A 54 -0.31 3.02 7.21
CA GLU A 54 1.13 3.14 7.45
C GLU A 54 1.43 3.81 8.79
N LYS A 55 0.84 4.97 9.03
CA LYS A 55 1.07 5.76 10.26
C LYS A 55 0.66 5.02 11.53
N VAL A 56 -0.49 4.34 11.51
CA VAL A 56 -0.96 3.58 12.67
C VAL A 56 -0.05 2.39 12.93
N ALA A 57 0.30 1.64 11.90
CA ALA A 57 1.15 0.47 12.04
C ALA A 57 2.57 0.83 12.50
N GLU A 58 3.14 1.92 11.99
CA GLU A 58 4.44 2.42 12.44
C GLU A 58 4.38 2.90 13.89
N TYR A 59 3.32 3.60 14.28
CA TYR A 59 3.12 4.00 15.66
C TYR A 59 3.06 2.79 16.60
N GLU A 60 2.27 1.77 16.27
CA GLU A 60 2.16 0.55 17.07
C GLU A 60 3.48 -0.22 17.15
N ARG A 61 4.22 -0.31 16.03
CA ARG A 61 5.54 -0.92 15.98
C ARG A 61 6.53 -0.22 16.95
N ILE A 62 6.54 1.11 16.94
CA ILE A 62 7.41 1.88 17.83
C ILE A 62 7.01 1.71 19.30
N GLN A 63 5.69 1.67 19.61
CA GLN A 63 5.25 1.40 20.98
C GLN A 63 5.71 0.01 21.44
N ALA A 64 5.57 -1.02 20.62
CA ALA A 64 6.05 -2.37 20.94
C ALA A 64 7.57 -2.42 21.16
N LEU A 65 8.36 -1.70 20.34
CA LEU A 65 9.82 -1.60 20.54
C LEU A 65 10.20 -0.87 21.82
N LYS A 66 9.46 0.18 22.22
CA LYS A 66 9.69 0.88 23.50
C LYS A 66 9.53 -0.06 24.68
N GLU A 67 8.50 -0.90 24.66
CA GLU A 67 8.24 -1.88 25.73
C GLU A 67 9.32 -2.97 25.76
N TYR A 68 9.66 -3.52 24.59
CA TYR A 68 10.60 -4.64 24.48
C TYR A 68 12.06 -4.22 24.76
N GLU A 69 12.52 -3.14 24.14
CA GLU A 69 13.92 -2.71 24.21
C GLU A 69 14.18 -1.70 25.34
N LYS A 70 13.13 -1.28 26.07
CA LYS A 70 13.20 -0.22 27.12
C LYS A 70 13.88 1.06 26.61
N LYS A 71 13.60 1.45 25.36
CA LYS A 71 14.16 2.63 24.69
C LYS A 71 13.16 3.80 24.70
N PRO A 72 13.13 4.63 25.77
CA PRO A 72 12.13 5.70 25.93
C PRO A 72 12.31 6.86 24.94
N TYR A 73 13.45 6.95 24.26
CA TYR A 73 13.80 8.04 23.35
C TYR A 73 13.25 7.86 21.93
N LEU A 74 12.65 6.71 21.60
CA LEU A 74 11.94 6.56 20.34
C LEU A 74 10.68 7.43 20.41
N TYR A 75 10.74 8.62 19.82
CA TYR A 75 9.60 9.51 19.74
C TYR A 75 8.79 9.18 18.47
N ASN A 76 7.49 9.07 18.64
CA ASN A 76 6.56 9.02 17.53
C ASN A 76 5.23 9.68 17.92
N GLU A 77 4.72 10.56 17.09
CA GLU A 77 3.43 11.20 17.34
C GLU A 77 2.30 10.19 17.10
N LYS A 78 1.32 10.19 18.02
CA LYS A 78 0.11 9.41 17.81
C LYS A 78 -0.61 9.91 16.54
N PRO A 79 -1.00 9.00 15.62
CA PRO A 79 -1.77 9.39 14.45
C PRO A 79 -3.03 10.18 14.82
N LYS A 80 -3.30 11.27 14.09
CA LYS A 80 -4.48 12.12 14.36
C LYS A 80 -5.78 11.47 13.89
N GLY A 81 -5.72 10.58 12.88
CA GLY A 81 -6.88 9.84 12.40
C GLY A 81 -7.17 8.60 13.27
N LYS A 82 -8.33 8.00 13.06
CA LYS A 82 -8.75 6.80 13.77
C LYS A 82 -8.86 5.62 12.80
N VAL A 83 -7.78 4.87 12.68
CA VAL A 83 -7.70 3.60 11.96
C VAL A 83 -7.43 2.50 12.97
N ILE A 84 -8.15 1.40 12.86
CA ILE A 84 -7.94 0.20 13.66
C ILE A 84 -7.58 -0.93 12.70
N ILE A 85 -6.44 -1.56 12.91
CA ILE A 85 -5.94 -2.65 12.09
C ILE A 85 -6.03 -3.93 12.90
N THR A 86 -6.89 -4.85 12.46
CA THR A 86 -6.94 -6.20 13.02
C THR A 86 -5.89 -7.07 12.35
N LYS A 87 -5.01 -7.65 13.16
CA LYS A 87 -3.85 -8.43 12.73
C LYS A 87 -4.05 -9.90 13.01
N ASN A 88 -3.37 -10.73 12.23
CA ASN A 88 -3.27 -12.14 12.55
C ASN A 88 -2.44 -12.33 13.84
N PRO A 89 -3.01 -12.88 14.92
CA PRO A 89 -2.32 -12.99 16.23
C PRO A 89 -1.12 -13.93 16.21
N LYS A 90 -0.94 -14.72 15.15
CA LYS A 90 0.18 -15.68 15.03
C LYS A 90 1.47 -15.06 14.50
N ASP A 91 1.46 -13.77 14.13
CA ASP A 91 2.63 -13.10 13.57
C ASP A 91 2.79 -11.66 14.10
N PRO A 92 3.38 -11.50 15.30
CA PRO A 92 3.49 -10.17 15.94
C PRO A 92 4.61 -9.30 15.37
N LEU A 93 5.52 -9.82 14.56
CA LEU A 93 6.74 -9.15 14.11
C LEU A 93 6.75 -8.78 12.61
N TRP A 94 5.59 -8.63 12.00
CA TRP A 94 5.51 -8.22 10.61
C TRP A 94 5.91 -6.73 10.43
N ARG A 95 6.42 -6.41 9.23
CA ARG A 95 6.77 -5.04 8.84
C ARG A 95 5.77 -4.47 7.86
N ILE A 96 5.51 -3.18 7.97
CA ILE A 96 4.87 -2.41 6.92
C ILE A 96 5.93 -1.67 6.12
N LEU A 97 5.82 -1.75 4.80
CA LEU A 97 6.61 -0.98 3.84
C LEU A 97 5.64 -0.27 2.91
N LYS A 98 5.76 1.04 2.76
CA LYS A 98 4.99 1.82 1.79
C LYS A 98 5.88 2.27 0.66
N TYR A 99 5.36 2.14 -0.55
CA TYR A 99 5.97 2.63 -1.77
C TYR A 99 4.95 3.47 -2.53
N ASP A 100 5.32 4.69 -2.88
CA ASP A 100 4.51 5.56 -3.74
C ASP A 100 5.36 6.24 -4.83
N VAL A 101 4.67 6.82 -5.81
CA VAL A 101 5.33 7.52 -6.93
C VAL A 101 6.14 8.72 -6.44
N SER A 102 5.74 9.38 -5.35
CA SER A 102 6.46 10.51 -4.79
C SER A 102 7.79 10.11 -4.17
N ASP A 103 7.90 8.90 -3.64
CA ASP A 103 9.18 8.36 -3.15
C ASP A 103 10.19 8.17 -4.30
N VAL A 104 9.71 8.01 -5.52
CA VAL A 104 10.53 7.88 -6.74
C VAL A 104 10.85 9.22 -7.35
N LEU A 105 9.88 10.14 -7.38
CA LEU A 105 10.01 11.46 -8.00
C LEU A 105 10.55 12.53 -7.03
N GLY A 106 10.55 12.26 -5.80
CA GLY A 106 10.82 12.77 -4.56
C GLY A 106 11.45 14.09 -4.22
N ASP A 107 10.79 14.73 -3.31
CA ASP A 107 11.22 15.89 -2.53
C ASP A 107 11.85 15.53 -1.17
N ARG A 108 12.10 14.26 -0.89
CA ARG A 108 12.84 13.91 0.32
C ARG A 108 14.33 14.08 0.03
N GLU A 109 14.93 15.10 0.63
CA GLU A 109 16.38 15.27 0.78
C GLU A 109 16.98 14.08 1.56
N LEU A 110 17.11 12.95 0.90
CA LEU A 110 17.92 11.85 1.37
C LEU A 110 19.34 12.09 0.87
N SER A 111 20.09 12.88 1.65
CA SER A 111 21.50 13.09 1.43
C SER A 111 22.24 11.74 1.34
N GLY A 112 22.70 11.40 0.14
CA GLY A 112 23.57 10.26 -0.12
C GLY A 112 22.91 9.01 -0.71
N ASP A 113 21.62 9.03 -1.07
CA ASP A 113 20.98 7.88 -1.72
C ASP A 113 21.33 7.83 -3.22
N PRO A 114 21.89 6.70 -3.74
CA PRO A 114 22.16 6.49 -5.17
C PRO A 114 20.96 6.73 -6.09
N LEU A 115 19.72 6.66 -5.58
CA LEU A 115 18.51 6.95 -6.34
C LEU A 115 18.38 8.42 -6.75
N GLN A 116 18.89 9.37 -5.98
CA GLN A 116 18.86 10.78 -6.38
C GLN A 116 19.72 11.05 -7.61
N LEU A 117 20.84 10.35 -7.72
CA LEU A 117 21.71 10.43 -8.91
C LEU A 117 21.03 9.84 -10.15
N LEU A 118 20.22 8.78 -10.00
CA LEU A 118 19.51 8.15 -11.11
C LEU A 118 18.37 9.01 -11.66
N LYS A 119 17.72 9.87 -10.85
CA LYS A 119 16.66 10.79 -11.29
C LYS A 119 17.12 11.76 -12.40
N HIS A 120 18.37 12.18 -12.36
CA HIS A 120 18.92 13.10 -13.34
C HIS A 120 19.25 12.46 -14.70
N PHE A 121 19.27 11.13 -14.78
CA PHE A 121 19.78 10.41 -15.95
C PHE A 121 18.78 9.46 -16.61
N LYS A 122 17.59 9.23 -16.01
CA LYS A 122 16.63 8.24 -16.50
C LYS A 122 15.24 8.80 -16.74
N SER A 123 14.54 8.22 -17.73
CA SER A 123 13.12 8.50 -17.95
C SER A 123 12.26 7.98 -16.78
N ASN A 124 11.03 8.53 -16.62
CA ASN A 124 10.12 8.09 -15.57
C ASN A 124 9.83 6.57 -15.62
N GLY A 125 9.81 5.95 -16.81
CA GLY A 125 9.62 4.51 -16.99
C GLY A 125 10.79 3.70 -16.41
N GLU A 126 12.03 4.08 -16.74
CA GLU A 126 13.24 3.40 -16.23
C GLU A 126 13.40 3.53 -14.72
N THR A 127 12.97 4.66 -14.13
CA THR A 127 13.00 4.86 -12.68
C THR A 127 12.02 3.92 -11.97
N ARG A 128 10.88 3.62 -12.59
CA ARG A 128 9.87 2.69 -12.07
C ARG A 128 10.27 1.23 -12.20
N ASP A 129 10.94 0.86 -13.30
CA ASP A 129 11.53 -0.49 -13.45
C ASP A 129 12.52 -0.76 -12.32
N ILE A 130 13.35 0.22 -11.97
CA ILE A 130 14.29 0.13 -10.84
C ILE A 130 13.54 -0.03 -9.51
N LEU A 131 12.41 0.63 -9.33
CA LEU A 131 11.61 0.49 -8.11
C LEU A 131 10.95 -0.89 -8.02
N VAL A 132 10.44 -1.42 -9.13
CA VAL A 132 9.96 -2.81 -9.22
C VAL A 132 11.08 -3.78 -8.87
N ASP A 133 12.27 -3.62 -9.45
CA ASP A 133 13.45 -4.44 -9.14
C ASP A 133 13.88 -4.30 -7.66
N ARG A 134 13.69 -3.14 -7.06
CA ARG A 134 13.97 -2.89 -5.64
C ARG A 134 12.96 -3.56 -4.72
N ILE A 135 11.68 -3.50 -5.06
CA ILE A 135 10.63 -4.26 -4.36
C ILE A 135 10.98 -5.74 -4.40
N LEU A 136 11.35 -6.26 -5.59
CA LEU A 136 11.79 -7.64 -5.76
C LEU A 136 13.02 -7.98 -4.91
N SER A 137 14.05 -7.16 -4.96
CA SER A 137 15.27 -7.37 -4.19
C SER A 137 15.02 -7.29 -2.69
N SER A 138 14.13 -6.39 -2.25
CA SER A 138 13.71 -6.29 -0.85
C SER A 138 12.91 -7.51 -0.42
N THR A 139 12.02 -8.01 -1.28
CA THR A 139 11.24 -9.24 -1.02
C THR A 139 12.15 -10.46 -0.90
N GLU A 140 13.13 -10.61 -1.79
CA GLU A 140 14.12 -11.69 -1.70
C GLU A 140 14.97 -11.62 -0.43
N GLY A 141 15.45 -10.43 -0.07
CA GLY A 141 16.26 -10.21 1.14
C GLY A 141 15.51 -10.52 2.41
N LEU A 142 14.24 -10.14 2.49
CA LEU A 142 13.39 -10.39 3.66
C LEU A 142 12.90 -11.83 3.70
N SER A 143 12.62 -12.44 2.55
CA SER A 143 12.28 -13.87 2.44
C SER A 143 13.42 -14.77 2.93
N LYS A 144 14.66 -14.47 2.56
CA LYS A 144 15.85 -15.17 3.05
C LYS A 144 16.00 -15.10 4.57
N ASN A 145 15.50 -14.03 5.20
CA ASN A 145 15.54 -13.84 6.65
C ASN A 145 14.24 -14.26 7.37
N ASN A 146 13.31 -14.90 6.66
CA ASN A 146 12.01 -15.30 7.20
C ASN A 146 11.17 -14.13 7.77
N ILE A 147 11.40 -12.91 7.31
CA ILE A 147 10.66 -11.72 7.72
C ILE A 147 9.45 -11.58 6.80
N LYS A 148 8.28 -11.60 7.41
CA LYS A 148 7.00 -11.40 6.75
C LYS A 148 6.54 -9.96 6.90
N GLY A 149 5.65 -9.49 6.01
CA GLY A 149 5.20 -8.12 6.07
C GLY A 149 3.98 -7.79 5.21
N VAL A 150 3.60 -6.52 5.28
CA VAL A 150 2.57 -5.92 4.43
C VAL A 150 3.22 -4.84 3.60
N MET A 151 2.99 -4.86 2.30
CA MET A 151 3.40 -3.80 1.37
C MET A 151 2.19 -2.98 0.96
N LEU A 152 2.31 -1.68 1.19
CA LEU A 152 1.36 -0.67 0.74
C LEU A 152 1.94 -0.04 -0.53
N ILE A 153 1.25 -0.18 -1.65
CA ILE A 153 1.71 0.27 -2.96
C ILE A 153 0.72 1.29 -3.50
N ASP A 154 1.20 2.52 -3.75
CA ASP A 154 0.38 3.63 -4.22
C ASP A 154 0.77 4.03 -5.64
N GLU A 155 -0.03 3.60 -6.62
CA GLU A 155 0.07 3.93 -8.05
C GLU A 155 1.45 3.65 -8.72
N LEU A 156 2.21 2.68 -8.22
CA LEU A 156 3.53 2.35 -8.81
C LEU A 156 3.46 1.82 -10.23
N ASP A 157 2.35 1.22 -10.62
CA ASP A 157 2.05 0.75 -11.95
C ASP A 157 1.78 1.90 -12.94
N SER A 158 1.52 3.11 -12.44
CA SER A 158 1.32 4.32 -13.23
C SER A 158 2.59 4.64 -14.03
N GLY A 159 2.51 4.61 -15.37
CA GLY A 159 3.64 4.85 -16.30
C GLY A 159 4.47 3.62 -16.66
N LEU A 160 4.12 2.43 -16.16
CA LEU A 160 4.56 1.18 -16.76
C LEU A 160 3.79 0.96 -18.07
N ASP A 161 4.47 0.41 -19.08
CA ASP A 161 3.78 -0.06 -20.27
C ASP A 161 2.93 -1.30 -19.96
N TYR A 162 2.04 -1.66 -20.89
CA TYR A 162 1.12 -2.77 -20.75
C TYR A 162 1.81 -4.10 -20.36
N LYS A 163 2.96 -4.40 -20.94
CA LYS A 163 3.72 -5.63 -20.68
C LYS A 163 4.29 -5.63 -19.27
N ASN A 164 4.85 -4.50 -18.86
CA ASN A 164 5.43 -4.34 -17.54
C ASN A 164 4.39 -4.29 -16.42
N GLN A 165 3.18 -3.76 -16.68
CA GLN A 165 2.06 -3.84 -15.74
C GLN A 165 1.64 -5.30 -15.46
N LYS A 166 1.52 -6.14 -16.49
CA LYS A 166 1.24 -7.58 -16.32
C LYS A 166 2.38 -8.30 -15.57
N LYS A 167 3.62 -7.98 -15.93
CA LYS A 167 4.79 -8.53 -15.23
C LYS A 167 4.79 -8.16 -13.75
N PHE A 168 4.42 -6.91 -13.43
CA PHE A 168 4.36 -6.43 -12.06
C PHE A 168 3.30 -7.19 -11.26
N ALA A 169 2.08 -7.37 -11.78
CA ALA A 169 1.05 -8.17 -11.12
C ALA A 169 1.55 -9.60 -10.81
N LYS A 170 2.16 -10.27 -11.79
CA LYS A 170 2.72 -11.61 -11.62
C LYS A 170 3.79 -11.68 -10.53
N VAL A 171 4.65 -10.67 -10.47
CA VAL A 171 5.67 -10.55 -9.41
C VAL A 171 5.04 -10.44 -8.03
N LEU A 172 3.98 -9.65 -7.87
CA LEU A 172 3.26 -9.57 -6.60
C LEU A 172 2.70 -10.94 -6.21
N GLU A 173 2.10 -11.68 -7.16
CA GLU A 173 1.59 -13.04 -6.92
C GLU A 173 2.69 -14.00 -6.44
N GLU A 174 3.86 -13.98 -7.08
CA GLU A 174 5.00 -14.80 -6.69
C GLU A 174 5.52 -14.48 -5.27
N CYS A 175 5.27 -13.27 -4.78
CA CYS A 175 5.71 -12.81 -3.46
C CYS A 175 4.68 -13.01 -2.34
N THR A 176 3.46 -13.49 -2.63
CA THR A 176 2.36 -13.62 -1.63
C THR A 176 2.69 -14.58 -0.47
N GLY A 177 3.61 -15.52 -0.68
CA GLY A 177 4.10 -16.39 0.41
C GLY A 177 4.82 -15.65 1.54
N THR A 178 5.36 -14.46 1.27
CA THR A 178 6.14 -13.63 2.20
C THR A 178 5.41 -12.34 2.55
N TYR A 179 4.67 -11.77 1.61
CA TYR A 179 4.01 -10.47 1.76
C TYR A 179 2.52 -10.53 1.47
N GLN A 180 1.79 -9.71 2.21
CA GLN A 180 0.46 -9.25 1.85
C GLN A 180 0.58 -7.89 1.18
N PHE A 181 -0.21 -7.65 0.15
CA PHE A 181 -0.18 -6.42 -0.63
C PHE A 181 -1.52 -5.68 -0.55
N LEU A 182 -1.47 -4.38 -0.26
CA LEU A 182 -2.57 -3.45 -0.47
C LEU A 182 -2.13 -2.47 -1.55
N VAL A 183 -2.74 -2.54 -2.72
CA VAL A 183 -2.29 -1.85 -3.93
C VAL A 183 -3.35 -0.89 -4.41
N VAL A 184 -3.05 0.40 -4.47
CA VAL A 184 -3.87 1.39 -5.17
C VAL A 184 -3.44 1.44 -6.62
N SER A 185 -4.38 1.27 -7.54
CA SER A 185 -4.15 1.35 -8.98
C SER A 185 -5.30 2.02 -9.73
N HIS A 186 -4.95 2.69 -10.83
CA HIS A 186 -5.86 3.20 -11.85
C HIS A 186 -5.68 2.54 -13.22
N ASN A 187 -4.69 1.65 -13.34
CA ASN A 187 -4.32 1.07 -14.62
C ASN A 187 -5.12 -0.19 -14.94
N ILE A 188 -5.96 -0.11 -15.95
CA ILE A 188 -6.81 -1.21 -16.41
C ILE A 188 -6.03 -2.51 -16.66
N PRO A 189 -4.88 -2.51 -17.37
CA PRO A 189 -4.14 -3.73 -17.60
C PRO A 189 -3.59 -4.41 -16.34
N PHE A 190 -3.28 -3.64 -15.29
CA PHE A 190 -2.89 -4.18 -14.00
C PHE A 190 -4.11 -4.72 -13.24
N ILE A 191 -5.16 -3.89 -13.14
CA ILE A 191 -6.42 -4.24 -12.46
C ILE A 191 -7.02 -5.53 -13.02
N ALA A 192 -7.01 -5.70 -14.35
CA ALA A 192 -7.56 -6.87 -15.06
C ALA A 192 -6.81 -8.19 -14.80
N GLN A 193 -5.71 -8.21 -14.03
CA GLN A 193 -5.04 -9.44 -13.62
C GLN A 193 -5.66 -10.08 -12.38
N PHE A 194 -6.57 -9.41 -11.67
CA PHE A 194 -7.17 -9.85 -10.42
C PHE A 194 -8.66 -10.16 -10.61
N GLU A 195 -9.19 -11.13 -9.88
CA GLU A 195 -10.60 -11.55 -10.00
C GLU A 195 -11.56 -10.53 -9.38
N GLU A 196 -11.13 -9.89 -8.29
CA GLU A 196 -11.92 -8.88 -7.58
C GLU A 196 -11.05 -7.71 -7.13
N VAL A 197 -11.69 -6.57 -6.92
CA VAL A 197 -11.09 -5.33 -6.44
C VAL A 197 -11.94 -4.70 -5.34
N PHE A 198 -11.31 -3.99 -4.42
CA PHE A 198 -12.03 -3.16 -3.46
C PHE A 198 -12.29 -1.78 -4.06
N ASP A 199 -13.54 -1.45 -4.28
CA ASP A 199 -13.96 -0.21 -4.91
C ASP A 199 -14.32 0.86 -3.86
N MET A 200 -13.52 1.90 -3.80
CA MET A 200 -13.73 3.05 -2.88
C MET A 200 -14.95 3.91 -3.23
N GLU A 201 -15.56 3.70 -4.40
CA GLU A 201 -16.80 4.38 -4.75
C GLU A 201 -18.01 3.71 -4.10
N THR A 202 -18.05 2.39 -4.12
CA THR A 202 -19.14 1.58 -3.56
C THR A 202 -18.83 1.02 -2.17
N LEU A 203 -17.60 1.19 -1.69
CA LEU A 203 -17.07 0.75 -0.40
C LEU A 203 -17.22 -0.77 -0.17
N ARG A 204 -17.01 -1.56 -1.24
CA ARG A 204 -17.13 -3.01 -1.22
C ARG A 204 -16.22 -3.68 -2.24
N TYR A 205 -16.01 -4.97 -2.06
CA TYR A 205 -15.42 -5.79 -3.11
C TYR A 205 -16.41 -5.95 -4.27
N VAL A 206 -15.89 -5.85 -5.47
CA VAL A 206 -16.62 -6.04 -6.72
C VAL A 206 -15.80 -6.94 -7.66
N ASN A 207 -16.48 -7.73 -8.47
CA ASN A 207 -15.81 -8.47 -9.54
C ASN A 207 -15.11 -7.48 -10.48
N THR A 208 -13.91 -7.80 -10.90
CA THR A 208 -13.10 -6.89 -11.73
C THR A 208 -13.73 -6.61 -13.09
N GLU A 209 -14.34 -7.60 -13.71
CA GLU A 209 -15.03 -7.42 -15.00
C GLU A 209 -16.21 -6.45 -14.86
N ASP A 210 -17.02 -6.59 -13.80
CA ASP A 210 -18.13 -5.68 -13.51
C ASP A 210 -17.64 -4.25 -13.24
N TYR A 211 -16.52 -4.11 -12.48
CA TYR A 211 -15.89 -2.81 -12.26
C TYR A 211 -15.44 -2.18 -13.57
N LEU A 212 -14.70 -2.92 -14.41
CA LEU A 212 -14.20 -2.44 -15.69
C LEU A 212 -15.33 -2.08 -16.65
N ASN A 213 -16.38 -2.89 -16.73
CA ASN A 213 -17.55 -2.58 -17.55
C ASN A 213 -18.23 -1.27 -17.11
N ARG A 214 -18.28 -1.00 -15.81
CA ARG A 214 -18.87 0.24 -15.28
C ARG A 214 -18.07 1.50 -15.63
N ILE A 215 -16.73 1.43 -15.58
CA ILE A 215 -15.89 2.61 -15.83
C ILE A 215 -15.61 2.87 -17.32
N LEU A 216 -15.84 1.88 -18.20
CA LEU A 216 -15.60 1.98 -19.64
C LEU A 216 -16.87 2.35 -20.44
N ASN A 217 -18.06 2.29 -19.84
CA ASN A 217 -19.36 2.65 -20.44
C ASN A 217 -19.90 3.94 -19.80
#